data_8d414ea5d4ce380b6648dee6b4010853
#
_entry.id   8d414ea5d4ce380b6648dee6b4010853
#
_cell.length_a   1.000
_cell.length_b   1.000
_cell.length_c   1.000
_cell.angle_alpha   90.00
_cell.angle_beta   90.00
_cell.angle_gamma   90.00
#
_symmetry.space_group_name_H-M   'P 1'
#
loop_
_entity.id
_entity.type
_entity.pdbx_description
1 polymer ?
#
loop_
_entity_poly.entity_id
_entity_poly.type
_entity_poly.pdbx_seq_one_letter_code
_entity_poly.pdbx_strand_id
1 'polypeptide(L)'
;MRKPPAASLTSMDVEEFELWKNMLEQRTGMALTEARKPYLELCIAQRLKALSLEQYMDYYHYLVSGNLAEKAMEWSVLVDRLTVQETSFFRHPSSFELVNRELEAFYRANSKGYWNAWSVGCSTGEEPYSIAMLAHQVAQR
;
A
#
# COMPACT_ATOMS: atom_id res chain seq x y z
N MET A 1 32.56 18.76 -18.22
CA MET A 1 31.34 19.56 -18.26
C MET A 1 30.50 19.22 -17.02
N ARG A 2 30.30 20.15 -16.10
CA ARG A 2 29.41 19.94 -14.95
C ARG A 2 27.97 20.00 -15.46
N LYS A 3 27.16 18.91 -15.21
CA LYS A 3 25.72 18.90 -15.46
C LYS A 3 25.11 20.06 -14.64
N PRO A 4 24.24 20.90 -15.20
CA PRO A 4 23.58 21.95 -14.43
C PRO A 4 22.81 21.33 -13.26
N PRO A 5 22.66 22.02 -12.12
CA PRO A 5 21.87 21.51 -11.02
C PRO A 5 20.45 21.25 -11.53
N ALA A 6 19.89 20.09 -11.18
CA ALA A 6 18.51 19.76 -11.48
C ALA A 6 17.64 20.91 -10.94
N ALA A 7 16.82 21.50 -11.81
CA ALA A 7 15.83 22.47 -11.39
C ALA A 7 15.00 21.84 -10.29
N SER A 8 14.79 22.53 -9.18
CA SER A 8 13.91 22.05 -8.11
C SER A 8 12.51 21.87 -8.72
N LEU A 9 12.01 20.64 -8.66
CA LEU A 9 10.67 20.34 -9.12
C LEU A 9 9.70 21.25 -8.35
N THR A 10 8.95 22.09 -9.04
CA THR A 10 7.90 22.91 -8.42
C THR A 10 6.74 22.01 -8.01
N SER A 11 6.02 22.38 -6.95
CA SER A 11 4.80 21.65 -6.56
C SER A 11 3.82 21.63 -7.74
N MET A 12 3.09 20.51 -7.89
CA MET A 12 2.01 20.40 -8.88
C MET A 12 1.02 21.56 -8.72
N ASP A 13 0.54 22.11 -9.81
CA ASP A 13 -0.62 23.00 -9.74
C ASP A 13 -1.92 22.20 -9.49
N VAL A 14 -3.03 22.92 -9.41
CA VAL A 14 -4.34 22.30 -9.12
C VAL A 14 -4.80 21.41 -10.27
N GLU A 15 -4.57 21.83 -11.51
CA GLU A 15 -5.00 21.11 -12.71
C GLU A 15 -4.19 19.82 -12.88
N GLU A 16 -2.89 19.90 -12.72
CA GLU A 16 -2.00 18.71 -12.72
C GLU A 16 -2.40 17.71 -11.65
N PHE A 17 -2.66 18.17 -10.42
CA PHE A 17 -3.08 17.29 -9.33
C PHE A 17 -4.42 16.60 -9.62
N GLU A 18 -5.41 17.32 -10.14
CA GLU A 18 -6.71 16.73 -10.50
C GLU A 18 -6.59 15.71 -11.65
N LEU A 19 -5.72 15.95 -12.64
CA LEU A 19 -5.43 14.96 -13.68
C LEU A 19 -4.83 13.67 -13.10
N TRP A 20 -3.82 13.80 -12.25
CA TRP A 20 -3.20 12.67 -11.57
C TRP A 20 -4.17 11.92 -10.67
N LYS A 21 -4.96 12.64 -9.88
CA LYS A 21 -5.98 12.08 -9.00
C LYS A 21 -7.00 11.27 -9.78
N ASN A 22 -7.63 11.87 -10.80
CA ASN A 22 -8.62 11.19 -11.62
C ASN A 22 -8.08 9.91 -12.27
N MET A 23 -6.87 9.96 -12.81
CA MET A 23 -6.24 8.80 -13.44
C MET A 23 -5.95 7.68 -12.42
N LEU A 24 -5.44 8.01 -11.24
CA LEU A 24 -5.11 7.05 -10.19
C LEU A 24 -6.38 6.45 -9.58
N GLU A 25 -7.38 7.28 -9.26
CA GLU A 25 -8.67 6.83 -8.70
C GLU A 25 -9.40 5.88 -9.65
N GLN A 26 -9.48 6.22 -10.94
CA GLN A 26 -10.13 5.37 -11.93
C GLN A 26 -9.43 4.02 -12.11
N ARG A 27 -8.10 4.00 -12.03
CA ARG A 27 -7.33 2.79 -12.30
C ARG A 27 -7.11 1.90 -11.09
N THR A 28 -7.09 2.46 -9.90
CA THR A 28 -6.75 1.74 -8.67
C THR A 28 -7.89 1.66 -7.66
N GLY A 29 -8.90 2.52 -7.77
CA GLY A 29 -9.94 2.69 -6.76
C GLY A 29 -9.46 3.41 -5.48
N MET A 30 -8.20 3.87 -5.44
CA MET A 30 -7.68 4.63 -4.28
C MET A 30 -8.27 6.03 -4.27
N ALA A 31 -8.84 6.46 -3.14
CA ALA A 31 -9.24 7.85 -2.96
C ALA A 31 -8.02 8.73 -2.66
N LEU A 32 -7.78 9.74 -3.48
CA LEU A 32 -6.70 10.72 -3.32
C LEU A 32 -7.27 12.06 -2.84
N THR A 33 -6.97 12.39 -1.59
CA THR A 33 -7.31 13.71 -1.01
C THR A 33 -6.17 14.70 -1.21
N GLU A 34 -6.48 15.99 -1.16
CA GLU A 34 -5.45 17.04 -1.23
C GLU A 34 -4.36 16.89 -0.15
N ALA A 35 -4.73 16.40 1.03
CA ALA A 35 -3.75 16.13 2.09
C ALA A 35 -2.68 15.10 1.67
N ARG A 36 -2.96 14.27 0.69
CA ARG A 36 -2.00 13.28 0.13
C ARG A 36 -1.19 13.81 -1.06
N LYS A 37 -1.47 15.01 -1.55
CA LYS A 37 -0.74 15.63 -2.66
C LYS A 37 0.78 15.65 -2.44
N PRO A 38 1.32 16.11 -1.27
CA PRO A 38 2.77 16.11 -1.06
C PRO A 38 3.40 14.71 -1.14
N TYR A 39 2.66 13.70 -0.69
CA TYR A 39 3.12 12.31 -0.78
C TYR A 39 3.11 11.79 -2.22
N LEU A 40 2.08 12.12 -3.00
CA LEU A 40 2.03 11.83 -4.43
C LEU A 40 3.21 12.45 -5.17
N GLU A 41 3.46 13.74 -4.93
CA GLU A 41 4.60 14.48 -5.51
C GLU A 41 5.93 13.80 -5.19
N LEU A 42 6.13 13.37 -3.96
CA LEU A 42 7.35 12.66 -3.54
C LEU A 42 7.51 11.33 -4.30
N CYS A 43 6.44 10.55 -4.40
CA CYS A 43 6.47 9.27 -5.11
C CYS A 43 6.78 9.46 -6.60
N ILE A 44 6.14 10.44 -7.24
CA ILE A 44 6.37 10.74 -8.65
C ILE A 44 7.78 11.32 -8.86
N ALA A 45 8.27 12.22 -8.01
CA ALA A 45 9.61 12.77 -8.12
C ALA A 45 10.70 11.68 -8.11
N GLN A 46 10.51 10.64 -7.31
CA GLN A 46 11.42 9.49 -7.31
C GLN A 46 11.37 8.71 -8.63
N ARG A 47 10.20 8.62 -9.27
CA ARG A 47 10.05 7.96 -10.58
C ARG A 47 10.64 8.81 -11.71
N LEU A 48 10.39 10.12 -11.68
CA LEU A 48 11.01 11.07 -12.62
C LEU A 48 12.52 10.90 -12.65
N LYS A 49 13.15 10.86 -11.47
CA LYS A 49 14.59 10.65 -11.34
C LYS A 49 15.04 9.30 -11.92
N ALA A 50 14.30 8.24 -11.66
CA ALA A 50 14.62 6.89 -12.14
C ALA A 50 14.49 6.75 -13.67
N LEU A 51 13.53 7.47 -14.27
CA LEU A 51 13.22 7.44 -15.70
C LEU A 51 13.92 8.56 -16.48
N SER A 52 14.69 9.44 -15.81
CA SER A 52 15.32 10.62 -16.40
C SER A 52 14.32 11.60 -17.04
N LEU A 53 13.14 11.72 -16.43
CA LEU A 53 12.10 12.68 -16.78
C LEU A 53 12.20 13.92 -15.89
N GLU A 54 11.70 15.08 -16.37
CA GLU A 54 11.89 16.37 -15.65
C GLU A 54 10.60 16.91 -15.03
N GLN A 55 9.44 16.66 -15.65
CA GLN A 55 8.15 17.23 -15.26
C GLN A 55 7.14 16.16 -14.88
N TYR A 56 6.18 16.52 -14.00
CA TYR A 56 5.08 15.61 -13.62
C TYR A 56 4.26 15.17 -14.83
N MET A 57 4.02 16.08 -15.77
CA MET A 57 3.25 15.79 -16.98
C MET A 57 3.99 14.89 -17.96
N ASP A 58 5.33 14.91 -18.00
CA ASP A 58 6.11 13.97 -18.81
C ASP A 58 5.86 12.52 -18.35
N TYR A 59 5.84 12.32 -17.03
CA TYR A 59 5.55 11.01 -16.47
C TYR A 59 4.08 10.60 -16.61
N TYR A 60 3.16 11.56 -16.49
CA TYR A 60 1.75 11.33 -16.80
C TYR A 60 1.58 10.82 -18.24
N HIS A 61 2.12 11.55 -19.21
CA HIS A 61 2.09 11.15 -20.62
C HIS A 61 2.81 9.82 -20.87
N TYR A 62 3.92 9.59 -20.21
CA TYR A 62 4.62 8.31 -20.27
C TYR A 62 3.70 7.16 -19.84
N LEU A 63 2.92 7.31 -18.79
CA LEU A 63 1.99 6.27 -18.30
C LEU A 63 0.76 6.10 -19.18
N VAL A 64 0.24 7.15 -19.82
CA VAL A 64 -0.99 7.10 -20.64
C VAL A 64 -0.71 6.74 -22.09
N SER A 65 0.44 7.12 -22.66
CA SER A 65 0.80 6.90 -24.07
C SER A 65 1.77 5.74 -24.29
N GLY A 66 1.52 4.79 -25.23
CA GLY A 66 2.42 3.71 -25.70
C GLY A 66 2.02 2.29 -25.30
N ASN A 67 2.95 1.34 -25.38
CA ASN A 67 2.68 -0.10 -25.27
C ASN A 67 2.25 -0.53 -23.86
N LEU A 68 1.09 -1.20 -23.76
CA LEU A 68 0.47 -1.64 -22.50
C LEU A 68 1.37 -2.54 -21.63
N ALA A 69 2.24 -3.36 -22.25
CA ALA A 69 3.06 -4.30 -21.49
C ALA A 69 4.21 -3.63 -20.72
N GLU A 70 4.92 -2.69 -21.35
CA GLU A 70 6.02 -1.95 -20.70
C GLU A 70 5.48 -1.06 -19.55
N LYS A 71 4.27 -0.57 -19.73
CA LYS A 71 3.61 0.30 -18.76
C LYS A 71 2.97 -0.43 -17.61
N ALA A 72 2.54 -1.68 -17.79
CA ALA A 72 2.01 -2.49 -16.70
C ALA A 72 3.03 -2.62 -15.56
N MET A 73 4.31 -2.77 -15.90
CA MET A 73 5.39 -2.85 -14.94
C MET A 73 5.63 -1.52 -14.22
N GLU A 74 5.63 -0.40 -14.94
CA GLU A 74 5.80 0.93 -14.35
C GLU A 74 4.59 1.33 -13.49
N TRP A 75 3.39 0.96 -13.91
CA TRP A 75 2.18 1.12 -13.09
C TRP A 75 2.28 0.36 -11.77
N SER A 76 2.75 -0.88 -11.79
CA SER A 76 2.96 -1.66 -10.56
C SER A 76 3.93 -0.94 -9.63
N VAL A 77 5.05 -0.45 -10.14
CA VAL A 77 6.05 0.30 -9.36
C VAL A 77 5.46 1.58 -8.76
N LEU A 78 4.63 2.31 -9.51
CA LEU A 78 3.99 3.53 -8.99
C LEU A 78 2.96 3.20 -7.92
N VAL A 79 2.10 2.22 -8.16
CA VAL A 79 1.05 1.79 -7.20
C VAL A 79 1.67 1.26 -5.92
N ASP A 80 2.72 0.45 -6.01
CA ASP A 80 3.45 -0.05 -4.83
C ASP A 80 4.01 1.08 -3.97
N ARG A 81 4.45 2.17 -4.60
CA ARG A 81 4.94 3.36 -3.86
C ARG A 81 3.82 4.19 -3.25
N LEU A 82 2.66 4.26 -3.90
CA LEU A 82 1.50 5.02 -3.44
C LEU A 82 0.74 4.29 -2.33
N THR A 83 0.82 2.96 -2.29
CA THR A 83 0.25 2.14 -1.23
C THR A 83 1.19 2.12 -0.03
N VAL A 84 0.65 2.36 1.16
CA VAL A 84 1.41 2.25 2.40
C VAL A 84 1.63 0.76 2.68
N GLN A 85 2.85 0.30 2.45
CA GLN A 85 3.27 -1.07 2.73
C GLN A 85 3.60 -1.20 4.24
N GLU A 86 2.57 -1.10 5.09
CA GLU A 86 2.73 -1.20 6.52
C GLU A 86 1.96 -2.39 7.06
N THR A 87 2.66 -3.25 7.80
CA THR A 87 2.06 -4.30 8.60
C THR A 87 2.73 -4.34 9.97
N SER A 88 1.99 -4.75 10.99
CA SER A 88 2.53 -4.86 12.36
C SER A 88 1.80 -5.95 13.12
N PHE A 89 2.48 -6.49 14.12
CA PHE A 89 1.85 -7.45 15.04
C PHE A 89 0.66 -6.80 15.76
N PHE A 90 -0.43 -7.56 15.86
CA PHE A 90 -1.69 -7.13 16.50
C PHE A 90 -2.27 -5.83 15.94
N ARG A 91 -2.02 -5.54 14.66
CA ARG A 91 -2.65 -4.42 13.96
C ARG A 91 -4.17 -4.55 14.03
N HIS A 92 -4.88 -3.46 14.33
CA HIS A 92 -6.32 -3.46 14.62
C HIS A 92 -6.71 -4.28 15.85
N PRO A 93 -6.38 -3.81 17.06
CA PRO A 93 -6.60 -4.56 18.32
C PRO A 93 -8.02 -5.10 18.51
N SER A 94 -9.04 -4.33 18.10
CA SER A 94 -10.44 -4.75 18.17
C SER A 94 -10.75 -6.03 17.40
N SER A 95 -10.09 -6.25 16.26
CA SER A 95 -10.21 -7.50 15.48
C SER A 95 -9.62 -8.68 16.24
N PHE A 96 -8.45 -8.49 16.88
CA PHE A 96 -7.83 -9.53 17.70
C PHE A 96 -8.60 -9.82 18.99
N GLU A 97 -9.33 -8.85 19.55
CA GLU A 97 -10.26 -9.09 20.66
C GLU A 97 -11.41 -10.01 20.24
N LEU A 98 -11.92 -9.85 19.01
CA LEU A 98 -12.93 -10.78 18.45
C LEU A 98 -12.35 -12.18 18.28
N VAL A 99 -11.17 -12.29 17.66
CA VAL A 99 -10.47 -13.57 17.48
C VAL A 99 -10.22 -14.26 18.83
N ASN A 100 -9.80 -13.50 19.85
CA ASN A 100 -9.59 -14.04 21.18
C ASN A 100 -10.88 -14.63 21.78
N ARG A 101 -12.00 -13.92 21.67
CA ARG A 101 -13.31 -14.42 22.15
C ARG A 101 -13.75 -15.69 21.44
N GLU A 102 -13.57 -15.75 20.14
CA GLU A 102 -13.89 -16.94 19.35
C GLU A 102 -13.02 -18.14 19.73
N LEU A 103 -11.70 -17.92 19.92
CA LEU A 103 -10.77 -18.95 20.38
C LEU A 103 -11.15 -19.46 21.78
N GLU A 104 -11.45 -18.57 22.72
CA GLU A 104 -11.87 -18.96 24.08
C GLU A 104 -13.19 -19.75 24.07
N ALA A 105 -14.15 -19.35 23.24
CA ALA A 105 -15.41 -20.08 23.09
C ALA A 105 -15.18 -21.46 22.49
N PHE A 106 -14.33 -21.55 21.45
CA PHE A 106 -14.00 -22.80 20.79
C PHE A 106 -13.33 -23.80 21.76
N TYR A 107 -12.26 -23.37 22.47
CA TYR A 107 -11.53 -24.26 23.39
C TYR A 107 -12.34 -24.65 24.62
N ARG A 108 -13.27 -23.81 25.10
CA ARG A 108 -14.24 -24.20 26.14
C ARG A 108 -15.19 -25.31 25.68
N ALA A 109 -15.60 -25.26 24.41
CA ALA A 109 -16.49 -26.25 23.85
C ALA A 109 -15.79 -27.54 23.39
N ASN A 110 -14.54 -27.43 22.94
CA ASN A 110 -13.78 -28.48 22.27
C ASN A 110 -12.32 -28.53 22.74
N SER A 111 -12.06 -29.08 23.93
CA SER A 111 -10.72 -29.11 24.54
C SER A 111 -9.63 -29.82 23.70
N LYS A 112 -9.99 -30.60 22.68
CA LYS A 112 -9.09 -31.32 21.75
C LYS A 112 -9.38 -31.03 20.28
N GLY A 113 -10.11 -29.96 20.00
CA GLY A 113 -10.47 -29.59 18.62
C GLY A 113 -9.35 -28.89 17.86
N TYR A 114 -9.43 -28.90 16.52
CA TYR A 114 -8.57 -28.11 15.65
C TYR A 114 -9.32 -26.85 15.25
N TRP A 115 -8.69 -25.69 15.44
CA TRP A 115 -9.18 -24.41 14.97
C TRP A 115 -8.32 -23.99 13.77
N ASN A 116 -8.97 -23.69 12.65
CA ASN A 116 -8.30 -23.31 11.43
C ASN A 116 -8.53 -21.81 11.18
N ALA A 117 -7.47 -21.09 10.86
CA ALA A 117 -7.52 -19.69 10.47
C ALA A 117 -6.88 -19.49 9.10
N TRP A 118 -7.45 -18.58 8.33
CA TRP A 118 -6.91 -18.17 7.05
C TRP A 118 -6.71 -16.64 7.05
N SER A 119 -5.46 -16.22 7.03
CA SER A 119 -5.08 -14.82 6.90
C SER A 119 -4.86 -14.48 5.42
N VAL A 120 -5.74 -13.68 4.86
CA VAL A 120 -5.72 -13.30 3.44
C VAL A 120 -4.98 -12.00 3.26
N GLY A 121 -3.95 -11.97 2.38
CA GLY A 121 -3.14 -10.78 2.18
C GLY A 121 -2.22 -10.48 3.37
N CYS A 122 -1.63 -11.50 3.95
CA CYS A 122 -0.85 -11.42 5.21
C CYS A 122 0.50 -10.69 5.12
N SER A 123 0.86 -10.12 3.98
CA SER A 123 2.12 -9.40 3.76
C SER A 123 3.35 -10.20 4.23
N THR A 124 4.11 -9.71 5.21
CA THR A 124 5.31 -10.35 5.76
C THR A 124 5.00 -11.34 6.90
N GLY A 125 3.74 -11.51 7.27
CA GLY A 125 3.30 -12.58 8.16
C GLY A 125 2.90 -12.14 9.57
N GLU A 126 2.92 -10.85 9.90
CA GLU A 126 2.62 -10.34 11.23
C GLU A 126 1.20 -10.72 11.70
N GLU A 127 0.22 -10.73 10.79
CA GLU A 127 -1.15 -11.11 11.14
C GLU A 127 -1.28 -12.60 11.48
N PRO A 128 -0.87 -13.58 10.64
CA PRO A 128 -0.97 -14.99 11.01
C PRO A 128 -0.13 -15.36 12.23
N TYR A 129 1.03 -14.73 12.42
CA TYR A 129 1.80 -14.94 13.65
C TYR A 129 1.11 -14.36 14.88
N SER A 130 0.45 -13.20 14.77
CA SER A 130 -0.36 -12.64 15.86
C SER A 130 -1.52 -13.57 16.24
N ILE A 131 -2.20 -14.15 15.24
CA ILE A 131 -3.26 -15.14 15.46
C ILE A 131 -2.69 -16.41 16.15
N ALA A 132 -1.55 -16.90 15.69
CA ALA A 132 -0.90 -18.08 16.27
C ALA A 132 -0.47 -17.86 17.73
N MET A 133 0.11 -16.71 18.05
CA MET A 133 0.45 -16.33 19.42
C MET A 133 -0.77 -16.27 20.32
N LEU A 134 -1.86 -15.69 19.84
CA LEU A 134 -3.13 -15.59 20.56
C LEU A 134 -3.73 -16.97 20.81
N ALA A 135 -3.78 -17.82 19.78
CA ALA A 135 -4.26 -19.18 19.91
C ALA A 135 -3.46 -20.02 20.90
N HIS A 136 -2.13 -19.87 20.85
CA HIS A 136 -1.24 -20.54 21.82
C HIS A 136 -1.51 -20.07 23.26
N GLN A 137 -1.68 -18.78 23.48
CA GLN A 137 -1.98 -18.22 24.81
C GLN A 137 -3.32 -18.72 25.34
N VAL A 138 -4.35 -18.80 24.51
CA VAL A 138 -5.69 -19.28 24.91
C VAL A 138 -5.68 -20.77 25.18
N ALA A 139 -4.93 -21.57 24.39
CA ALA A 139 -4.85 -23.02 24.58
C ALA A 139 -4.09 -23.45 25.86
N GLN A 140 -3.33 -22.54 26.48
CA GLN A 140 -2.62 -22.78 27.74
C GLN A 140 -3.43 -22.46 28.99
N ARG A 141 -4.61 -21.88 28.85
CA ARG A 141 -5.54 -21.55 29.95
C ARG A 141 -6.51 -22.67 30.24
#